data_925a1bcff8e1068e2c2ac32ddafa6245
#
_entry.id   925a1bcff8e1068e2c2ac32ddafa6245
#
_cell.length_a   1.000
_cell.length_b   1.000
_cell.length_c   1.000
_cell.angle_alpha   90.00
_cell.angle_beta   90.00
_cell.angle_gamma   90.00
#
_symmetry.space_group_name_H-M   'P 1'
#
loop_
_entity.id
_entity.type
_entity.pdbx_description
1 polymer ?
#
loop_
_entity_poly.entity_id
_entity_poly.type
_entity_poly.pdbx_seq_one_letter_code
_entity_poly.pdbx_strand_id
1 'polypeptide(L)'
;MSIYNALYGRDGHGVGPNEPEKKGFARFCQMVGRDLGQLLGTNLMVCVLCLPAALGVSLGVTLLSLPLTVVCSAVTGLLTGPAMVLLADCALRSLQNDPSQWLPRAKQTLAAHWKAACGFGCIGTLVLGLLCFVSAFVFEAAAQQGYYPGLAILVFLALDFLVLAVLATLCAAVLPLQLPAPDSLLRRAGRLLAVAPARCVLAGVLMLAGIGGMILLFPVSVFWAVLFGFWLPGLAAMQTLFPVLRQEYGVEVRSIPRPAAPDKPLTAQEQKKRSRANWWYYNWGIVAVAAMVIVGVAYVAHG
;
A
#
# COMPACT_ATOMS: atom_id res chain seq x y z
N MET A 1 -13.89 20.05 -20.45
CA MET A 1 -13.64 18.68 -19.99
C MET A 1 -13.09 18.80 -18.57
N SER A 2 -13.79 18.32 -17.55
CA SER A 2 -13.37 18.43 -16.14
C SER A 2 -12.08 17.64 -15.93
N ILE A 3 -11.14 18.19 -15.15
CA ILE A 3 -9.91 17.52 -14.68
C ILE A 3 -10.25 16.17 -14.05
N TYR A 4 -11.41 16.08 -13.40
CA TYR A 4 -11.99 14.84 -12.87
C TYR A 4 -12.19 13.76 -13.95
N ASN A 5 -12.74 14.09 -15.12
CA ASN A 5 -12.91 13.13 -16.23
C ASN A 5 -11.58 12.76 -16.90
N ALA A 6 -10.57 13.61 -16.84
CA ALA A 6 -9.25 13.32 -17.37
C ALA A 6 -8.46 12.35 -16.44
N LEU A 7 -8.64 12.50 -15.12
CA LEU A 7 -7.94 11.65 -14.12
C LEU A 7 -8.70 10.36 -13.79
N TYR A 8 -10.04 10.37 -13.84
CA TYR A 8 -10.87 9.28 -13.30
C TYR A 8 -11.87 8.70 -14.30
N GLY A 9 -12.01 9.28 -15.47
CA GLY A 9 -13.09 8.95 -16.44
C GLY A 9 -12.70 8.02 -17.59
N ARG A 10 -11.51 7.44 -17.62
CA ARG A 10 -11.11 6.51 -18.68
C ARG A 10 -10.76 5.16 -18.08
N ASP A 11 -11.42 4.13 -18.59
CA ASP A 11 -10.99 2.75 -18.36
C ASP A 11 -9.54 2.60 -18.86
N GLY A 12 -8.69 2.04 -18.04
CA GLY A 12 -7.30 1.77 -18.39
C GLY A 12 -7.22 0.89 -19.64
N HIS A 13 -6.10 0.88 -20.33
CA HIS A 13 -5.86 -0.05 -21.45
C HIS A 13 -5.81 -1.47 -20.87
N GLY A 14 -6.90 -2.21 -20.98
CA GLY A 14 -6.96 -3.60 -20.56
C GLY A 14 -5.88 -4.45 -21.23
N VAL A 15 -5.55 -5.57 -20.63
CA VAL A 15 -4.71 -6.62 -21.24
C VAL A 15 -5.61 -7.35 -22.24
N GLY A 16 -5.21 -7.41 -23.51
CA GLY A 16 -6.00 -8.10 -24.54
C GLY A 16 -6.12 -9.59 -24.23
N PRO A 17 -7.22 -10.25 -24.61
CA PRO A 17 -7.48 -11.67 -24.32
C PRO A 17 -6.40 -12.61 -24.87
N ASN A 18 -5.64 -12.18 -25.87
CA ASN A 18 -4.58 -12.95 -26.52
C ASN A 18 -3.16 -12.50 -26.12
N GLU A 19 -3.00 -11.54 -25.20
CA GLU A 19 -1.68 -11.16 -24.73
C GLU A 19 -1.16 -12.17 -23.71
N PRO A 20 0.04 -12.75 -23.91
CA PRO A 20 0.60 -13.68 -22.95
C PRO A 20 0.82 -12.99 -21.60
N GLU A 21 0.39 -13.64 -20.53
CA GLU A 21 0.54 -13.13 -19.17
C GLU A 21 2.03 -13.01 -18.83
N LYS A 22 2.53 -11.78 -18.70
CA LYS A 22 3.90 -11.54 -18.27
C LYS A 22 4.09 -12.05 -16.84
N LYS A 23 5.28 -12.55 -16.53
CA LYS A 23 5.60 -13.11 -15.21
C LYS A 23 6.65 -12.28 -14.48
N GLY A 24 6.69 -12.38 -13.15
CA GLY A 24 7.72 -11.76 -12.32
C GLY A 24 7.80 -10.25 -12.46
N PHE A 25 9.02 -9.72 -12.56
CA PHE A 25 9.28 -8.28 -12.60
C PHE A 25 8.68 -7.58 -13.84
N ALA A 26 8.62 -8.26 -14.99
CA ALA A 26 8.01 -7.69 -16.19
C ALA A 26 6.49 -7.45 -16.00
N ARG A 27 5.79 -8.31 -15.24
CA ARG A 27 4.41 -8.09 -14.84
C ARG A 27 4.28 -6.90 -13.91
N PHE A 28 5.18 -6.78 -12.93
CA PHE A 28 5.21 -5.65 -12.02
C PHE A 28 5.32 -4.32 -12.76
N CYS A 29 6.30 -4.18 -13.66
CA CYS A 29 6.47 -2.98 -14.49
C CYS A 29 5.24 -2.68 -15.36
N GLN A 30 4.60 -3.70 -15.91
CA GLN A 30 3.38 -3.54 -16.70
C GLN A 30 2.22 -3.01 -15.87
N MET A 31 2.01 -3.52 -14.65
CA MET A 31 0.97 -3.06 -13.73
C MET A 31 1.22 -1.62 -13.30
N VAL A 32 2.46 -1.31 -12.90
CA VAL A 32 2.85 0.06 -12.51
C VAL A 32 2.60 1.02 -13.66
N GLY A 33 3.03 0.70 -14.88
CA GLY A 33 2.84 1.57 -16.05
C GLY A 33 1.37 1.78 -16.40
N ARG A 34 0.51 0.76 -16.18
CA ARG A 34 -0.92 0.83 -16.49
C ARG A 34 -1.71 1.58 -15.41
N ASP A 35 -1.44 1.30 -14.15
CA ASP A 35 -2.30 1.71 -13.02
C ASP A 35 -1.67 2.80 -12.15
N LEU A 36 -0.56 3.42 -12.60
CA LEU A 36 0.21 4.39 -11.83
C LEU A 36 -0.65 5.51 -11.21
N GLY A 37 -1.60 6.04 -11.98
CA GLY A 37 -2.48 7.11 -11.49
C GLY A 37 -3.37 6.67 -10.31
N GLN A 38 -3.86 5.43 -10.35
CA GLN A 38 -4.69 4.86 -9.27
C GLN A 38 -3.83 4.54 -8.04
N LEU A 39 -2.64 3.97 -8.26
CA LEU A 39 -1.70 3.64 -7.20
C LEU A 39 -1.22 4.89 -6.46
N LEU A 40 -0.86 5.96 -7.20
CA LEU A 40 -0.47 7.25 -6.61
C LEU A 40 -1.63 7.91 -5.86
N GLY A 41 -2.83 7.92 -6.45
CA GLY A 41 -4.02 8.49 -5.79
C GLY A 41 -4.35 7.77 -4.49
N THR A 42 -4.29 6.43 -4.50
CA THR A 42 -4.48 5.62 -3.29
C THR A 42 -3.38 5.89 -2.26
N ASN A 43 -2.12 5.96 -2.68
CA ASN A 43 -1.00 6.25 -1.80
C ASN A 43 -1.14 7.61 -1.10
N LEU A 44 -1.49 8.64 -1.85
CA LEU A 44 -1.71 9.98 -1.29
C LEU A 44 -2.83 9.96 -0.24
N MET A 45 -3.93 9.26 -0.52
CA MET A 45 -5.02 9.09 0.44
C MET A 45 -4.56 8.33 1.70
N VAL A 46 -3.77 7.25 1.53
CA VAL A 46 -3.19 6.51 2.66
C VAL A 46 -2.26 7.39 3.48
N CYS A 47 -1.38 8.19 2.85
CA CYS A 47 -0.51 9.13 3.56
C CYS A 47 -1.33 10.11 4.41
N VAL A 48 -2.39 10.72 3.84
CA VAL A 48 -3.24 11.67 4.57
C VAL A 48 -3.95 10.99 5.74
N LEU A 49 -4.48 9.78 5.57
CA LEU A 49 -5.20 9.06 6.62
C LEU A 49 -4.27 8.47 7.69
N CYS A 50 -3.02 8.14 7.34
CA CYS A 50 -2.03 7.64 8.29
C CYS A 50 -1.27 8.75 9.03
N LEU A 51 -1.30 10.00 8.55
CA LEU A 51 -0.59 11.12 9.16
C LEU A 51 -0.97 11.35 10.63
N PRO A 52 -2.27 11.39 11.02
CA PRO A 52 -2.65 11.53 12.43
C PRO A 52 -2.10 10.40 13.31
N ALA A 53 -2.06 9.17 12.78
CA ALA A 53 -1.50 8.02 13.50
C ALA A 53 0.00 8.20 13.73
N ALA A 54 0.74 8.56 12.68
CA ALA A 54 2.16 8.77 12.75
C ALA A 54 2.51 9.88 13.77
N LEU A 55 1.80 11.00 13.74
CA LEU A 55 2.00 12.12 14.68
C LEU A 55 1.59 11.76 16.11
N GLY A 56 0.44 11.12 16.30
CA GLY A 56 -0.06 10.76 17.61
C GLY A 56 0.81 9.70 18.32
N VAL A 57 1.21 8.66 17.58
CA VAL A 57 2.11 7.62 18.14
C VAL A 57 3.49 8.20 18.42
N SER A 58 4.06 8.98 17.50
CA SER A 58 5.39 9.60 17.72
C SER A 58 5.39 10.54 18.92
N LEU A 59 4.34 11.34 19.11
CA LEU A 59 4.20 12.21 20.29
C LEU A 59 4.15 11.39 21.58
N GLY A 60 3.32 10.35 21.63
CA GLY A 60 3.22 9.48 22.80
C GLY A 60 4.52 8.77 23.16
N VAL A 61 5.23 8.30 22.14
CA VAL A 61 6.54 7.63 22.27
C VAL A 61 7.62 8.63 22.74
N THR A 62 7.68 9.81 22.12
CA THR A 62 8.67 10.85 22.47
C THR A 62 8.49 11.35 23.91
N LEU A 63 7.25 11.49 24.36
CA LEU A 63 6.94 11.88 25.75
C LEU A 63 7.03 10.72 26.75
N LEU A 64 7.37 9.51 26.30
CA LEU A 64 7.36 8.26 27.09
C LEU A 64 6.06 8.08 27.88
N SER A 65 4.94 8.51 27.31
CA SER A 65 3.61 8.46 27.94
C SER A 65 2.81 7.28 27.40
N LEU A 66 2.77 6.18 28.16
CA LEU A 66 2.00 4.99 27.79
C LEU A 66 0.51 5.28 27.57
N PRO A 67 -0.20 6.03 28.44
CA PRO A 67 -1.62 6.34 28.23
C PRO A 67 -1.85 7.12 26.93
N LEU A 68 -0.99 8.09 26.62
CA LEU A 68 -1.10 8.89 25.39
C LEU A 68 -0.86 8.01 24.17
N THR A 69 0.17 7.15 24.17
CA THR A 69 0.46 6.21 23.08
C THR A 69 -0.73 5.29 22.83
N VAL A 70 -1.32 4.71 23.87
CA VAL A 70 -2.49 3.81 23.76
C VAL A 70 -3.68 4.54 23.15
N VAL A 71 -4.06 5.70 23.68
CA VAL A 71 -5.21 6.47 23.20
C VAL A 71 -5.00 6.93 21.76
N CYS A 72 -3.85 7.51 21.45
CA CYS A 72 -3.54 7.97 20.09
C CYS A 72 -3.53 6.80 19.11
N SER A 73 -2.92 5.67 19.46
CA SER A 73 -2.87 4.47 18.60
C SER A 73 -4.28 3.91 18.34
N ALA A 74 -5.11 3.79 19.36
CA ALA A 74 -6.46 3.26 19.21
C ALA A 74 -7.34 4.18 18.36
N VAL A 75 -7.35 5.49 18.63
CA VAL A 75 -8.16 6.48 17.90
C VAL A 75 -7.72 6.58 16.44
N THR A 76 -6.42 6.69 16.19
CA THR A 76 -5.89 6.83 14.81
C THR A 76 -6.03 5.55 14.00
N GLY A 77 -6.11 4.39 14.66
CA GLY A 77 -6.40 3.10 14.03
C GLY A 77 -7.71 3.06 13.27
N LEU A 78 -8.69 3.90 13.66
CA LEU A 78 -9.94 4.06 12.91
C LEU A 78 -9.72 4.58 11.48
N LEU A 79 -8.65 5.31 11.23
CA LEU A 79 -8.30 5.86 9.92
C LEU A 79 -7.32 4.97 9.16
N THR A 80 -6.32 4.43 9.86
CA THR A 80 -5.27 3.61 9.23
C THR A 80 -5.79 2.28 8.71
N GLY A 81 -6.72 1.64 9.41
CA GLY A 81 -7.31 0.39 8.96
C GLY A 81 -8.00 0.51 7.60
N PRO A 82 -8.99 1.38 7.42
CA PRO A 82 -9.59 1.67 6.13
C PRO A 82 -8.58 2.05 5.05
N ALA A 83 -7.55 2.84 5.38
CA ALA A 83 -6.50 3.22 4.46
C ALA A 83 -5.72 2.01 3.92
N MET A 84 -5.32 1.09 4.80
CA MET A 84 -4.60 -0.13 4.41
C MET A 84 -5.46 -1.09 3.59
N VAL A 85 -6.75 -1.18 3.89
CA VAL A 85 -7.69 -1.99 3.10
C VAL A 85 -7.88 -1.43 1.70
N LEU A 86 -7.99 -0.11 1.55
CA LEU A 86 -8.04 0.55 0.24
C LEU A 86 -6.78 0.29 -0.58
N LEU A 87 -5.61 0.35 0.06
CA LEU A 87 -4.34 0.04 -0.59
C LEU A 87 -4.30 -1.40 -1.08
N ALA A 88 -4.69 -2.34 -0.23
CA ALA A 88 -4.72 -3.76 -0.56
C ALA A 88 -5.72 -4.07 -1.68
N ASP A 89 -6.92 -3.46 -1.65
CA ASP A 89 -7.92 -3.60 -2.71
C ASP A 89 -7.42 -3.02 -4.05
N CYS A 90 -6.77 -1.85 -4.03
CA CYS A 90 -6.18 -1.26 -5.21
C CYS A 90 -5.08 -2.17 -5.81
N ALA A 91 -4.17 -2.68 -4.98
CA ALA A 91 -3.11 -3.59 -5.42
C ALA A 91 -3.67 -4.92 -5.95
N LEU A 92 -4.69 -5.49 -5.29
CA LEU A 92 -5.33 -6.73 -5.71
C LEU A 92 -5.98 -6.57 -7.09
N ARG A 93 -6.67 -5.46 -7.34
CA ARG A 93 -7.33 -5.18 -8.63
C ARG A 93 -6.34 -4.96 -9.75
N SER A 94 -5.25 -4.25 -9.48
CA SER A 94 -4.14 -4.16 -10.44
C SER A 94 -3.64 -5.54 -10.85
N LEU A 95 -3.53 -6.48 -9.90
CA LEU A 95 -3.13 -7.86 -10.16
C LEU A 95 -4.20 -8.67 -10.91
N GLN A 96 -5.48 -8.36 -10.70
CA GLN A 96 -6.61 -8.97 -11.40
C GLN A 96 -6.86 -8.39 -12.79
N ASN A 97 -6.14 -7.35 -13.21
CA ASN A 97 -6.40 -6.57 -14.43
C ASN A 97 -7.82 -5.94 -14.46
N ASP A 98 -8.35 -5.51 -13.31
CA ASP A 98 -9.68 -4.89 -13.23
C ASP A 98 -9.60 -3.40 -13.63
N PRO A 99 -10.24 -2.97 -14.75
CA PRO A 99 -10.17 -1.59 -15.26
C PRO A 99 -11.06 -0.61 -14.51
N SER A 100 -11.68 -1.04 -13.43
CA SER A 100 -12.70 -0.23 -12.73
C SER A 100 -12.15 1.10 -12.23
N GLN A 101 -13.00 2.13 -12.27
CA GLN A 101 -12.70 3.45 -11.75
C GLN A 101 -12.40 3.40 -10.25
N TRP A 102 -11.29 3.99 -9.84
CA TRP A 102 -10.80 3.93 -8.46
C TRP A 102 -11.80 4.44 -7.41
N LEU A 103 -12.35 5.65 -7.60
CA LEU A 103 -13.15 6.31 -6.55
C LEU A 103 -14.50 5.63 -6.26
N PRO A 104 -15.31 5.22 -7.26
CA PRO A 104 -16.55 4.48 -7.00
C PRO A 104 -16.30 3.15 -6.29
N ARG A 105 -15.23 2.49 -6.64
CA ARG A 105 -14.82 1.20 -6.04
C ARG A 105 -14.30 1.36 -4.63
N ALA A 106 -13.46 2.36 -4.36
CA ALA A 106 -13.00 2.67 -3.01
C ALA A 106 -14.18 2.88 -2.06
N LYS A 107 -15.22 3.61 -2.51
CA LYS A 107 -16.48 3.78 -1.75
C LYS A 107 -17.18 2.45 -1.49
N GLN A 108 -17.28 1.56 -2.50
CA GLN A 108 -17.91 0.24 -2.34
C GLN A 108 -17.16 -0.65 -1.36
N THR A 109 -15.82 -0.71 -1.48
CA THR A 109 -14.97 -1.50 -0.58
C THR A 109 -15.06 -1.00 0.85
N LEU A 110 -15.02 0.31 1.06
CA LEU A 110 -15.20 0.90 2.39
C LEU A 110 -16.60 0.63 2.93
N ALA A 111 -17.67 0.82 2.15
CA ALA A 111 -19.04 0.56 2.59
C ALA A 111 -19.24 -0.91 3.02
N ALA A 112 -18.61 -1.86 2.31
CA ALA A 112 -18.71 -3.28 2.60
C ALA A 112 -17.90 -3.71 3.84
N HIS A 113 -16.72 -3.12 4.07
CA HIS A 113 -15.74 -3.65 5.03
C HIS A 113 -15.33 -2.67 6.13
N TRP A 114 -15.93 -1.47 6.24
CA TRP A 114 -15.46 -0.40 7.12
C TRP A 114 -15.36 -0.81 8.59
N LYS A 115 -16.33 -1.58 9.14
CA LYS A 115 -16.32 -2.03 10.54
C LYS A 115 -15.12 -2.94 10.82
N ALA A 116 -14.91 -3.93 9.94
CA ALA A 116 -13.79 -4.84 10.06
C ALA A 116 -12.44 -4.15 9.83
N ALA A 117 -12.40 -3.18 8.91
CA ALA A 117 -11.23 -2.37 8.63
C ALA A 117 -10.84 -1.48 9.83
N CYS A 118 -11.82 -0.79 10.44
CA CYS A 118 -11.58 -0.01 11.66
C CYS A 118 -11.10 -0.89 12.81
N GLY A 119 -11.75 -2.03 13.06
CA GLY A 119 -11.33 -2.96 14.11
C GLY A 119 -9.91 -3.48 13.90
N PHE A 120 -9.60 -3.90 12.67
CA PHE A 120 -8.25 -4.31 12.26
C PHE A 120 -7.23 -3.17 12.47
N GLY A 121 -7.56 -1.95 12.04
CA GLY A 121 -6.70 -0.78 12.20
C GLY A 121 -6.45 -0.44 13.65
N CYS A 122 -7.50 -0.40 14.49
CA CYS A 122 -7.35 -0.13 15.92
C CYS A 122 -6.41 -1.12 16.62
N ILE A 123 -6.59 -2.42 16.35
CA ILE A 123 -5.73 -3.45 16.95
C ILE A 123 -4.32 -3.34 16.41
N GLY A 124 -4.16 -3.21 15.09
CA GLY A 124 -2.85 -3.14 14.44
C GLY A 124 -2.03 -1.93 14.87
N THR A 125 -2.64 -0.73 14.91
CA THR A 125 -1.96 0.48 15.36
C THR A 125 -1.71 0.50 16.86
N LEU A 126 -2.59 -0.11 17.67
CA LEU A 126 -2.36 -0.26 19.10
C LEU A 126 -1.12 -1.14 19.37
N VAL A 127 -1.04 -2.31 18.71
CA VAL A 127 0.12 -3.19 18.85
C VAL A 127 1.38 -2.50 18.34
N LEU A 128 1.31 -1.82 17.20
CA LEU A 128 2.44 -1.05 16.65
C LEU A 128 2.90 0.05 17.63
N GLY A 129 1.96 0.83 18.17
CA GLY A 129 2.26 1.89 19.12
C GLY A 129 2.90 1.36 20.41
N LEU A 130 2.42 0.23 20.92
CA LEU A 130 3.02 -0.43 22.09
C LEU A 130 4.43 -0.94 21.78
N LEU A 131 4.67 -1.55 20.63
CA LEU A 131 6.00 -1.99 20.21
C LEU A 131 6.96 -0.80 20.05
N CYS A 132 6.51 0.30 19.45
CA CYS A 132 7.30 1.52 19.35
C CYS A 132 7.62 2.10 20.74
N PHE A 133 6.63 2.11 21.65
CA PHE A 133 6.83 2.58 23.02
C PHE A 133 7.83 1.72 23.79
N VAL A 134 7.68 0.39 23.76
CA VAL A 134 8.61 -0.55 24.41
C VAL A 134 10.01 -0.39 23.84
N SER A 135 10.13 -0.26 22.51
CA SER A 135 11.43 -0.05 21.87
C SER A 135 12.10 1.23 22.37
N ALA A 136 11.36 2.35 22.36
CA ALA A 136 11.90 3.63 22.86
C ALA A 136 12.29 3.57 24.33
N PHE A 137 11.45 2.94 25.17
CA PHE A 137 11.75 2.76 26.60
C PHE A 137 13.01 1.93 26.83
N VAL A 138 13.20 0.83 26.08
CA VAL A 138 14.39 -0.02 26.18
C VAL A 138 15.65 0.74 25.77
N PHE A 139 15.60 1.51 24.69
CA PHE A 139 16.74 2.31 24.23
C PHE A 139 17.08 3.44 25.20
N GLU A 140 16.07 4.13 25.74
CA GLU A 140 16.26 5.20 26.73
C GLU A 140 16.84 4.66 28.03
N ALA A 141 16.32 3.54 28.56
CA ALA A 141 16.82 2.90 29.75
C ALA A 141 18.28 2.42 29.60
N ALA A 142 18.62 1.88 28.43
CA ALA A 142 19.98 1.48 28.14
C ALA A 142 20.93 2.68 28.03
N ALA A 143 20.51 3.75 27.39
CA ALA A 143 21.29 5.00 27.28
C ALA A 143 21.58 5.63 28.63
N GLN A 144 20.59 5.66 29.56
CA GLN A 144 20.77 6.17 30.93
C GLN A 144 21.77 5.36 31.73
N GLN A 145 21.94 4.07 31.45
CA GLN A 145 22.90 3.18 32.08
C GLN A 145 24.25 3.13 31.38
N GLY A 146 24.40 3.88 30.26
CA GLY A 146 25.66 3.99 29.52
C GLY A 146 26.01 2.75 28.67
N TYR A 147 25.04 1.89 28.34
CA TYR A 147 25.25 0.74 27.47
C TYR A 147 24.17 0.65 26.35
N TYR A 148 24.40 -0.22 25.38
CA TYR A 148 23.40 -0.54 24.35
C TYR A 148 22.58 -1.76 24.75
N PRO A 149 21.30 -1.87 24.30
CA PRO A 149 20.49 -3.07 24.48
C PRO A 149 21.21 -4.31 23.96
N GLY A 150 21.17 -5.38 24.74
CA GLY A 150 21.78 -6.65 24.32
C GLY A 150 21.20 -7.17 23.02
N LEU A 151 22.01 -7.90 22.25
CA LEU A 151 21.63 -8.47 20.95
C LEU A 151 20.31 -9.26 21.01
N ALA A 152 20.08 -10.01 22.09
CA ALA A 152 18.86 -10.78 22.27
C ALA A 152 17.61 -9.89 22.28
N ILE A 153 17.64 -8.74 22.96
CA ILE A 153 16.52 -7.79 23.02
C ILE A 153 16.25 -7.22 21.63
N LEU A 154 17.30 -6.83 20.88
CA LEU A 154 17.16 -6.31 19.54
C LEU A 154 16.57 -7.34 18.58
N VAL A 155 16.97 -8.61 18.70
CA VAL A 155 16.41 -9.69 17.91
C VAL A 155 14.94 -9.92 18.23
N PHE A 156 14.55 -9.93 19.52
CA PHE A 156 13.14 -10.05 19.92
C PHE A 156 12.29 -8.90 19.37
N LEU A 157 12.73 -7.65 19.52
CA LEU A 157 12.01 -6.50 18.96
C LEU A 157 11.86 -6.60 17.42
N ALA A 158 12.94 -6.99 16.73
CA ALA A 158 12.88 -7.17 15.28
C ALA A 158 11.89 -8.27 14.87
N LEU A 159 11.84 -9.39 15.60
CA LEU A 159 10.89 -10.46 15.36
C LEU A 159 9.45 -10.02 15.63
N ASP A 160 9.20 -9.26 16.69
CA ASP A 160 7.86 -8.75 16.99
C ASP A 160 7.35 -7.81 15.88
N PHE A 161 8.19 -6.90 15.39
CA PHE A 161 7.85 -6.05 14.25
C PHE A 161 7.61 -6.88 12.97
N LEU A 162 8.40 -7.93 12.75
CA LEU A 162 8.22 -8.81 11.59
C LEU A 162 6.89 -9.58 11.70
N VAL A 163 6.58 -10.15 12.85
CA VAL A 163 5.31 -10.87 13.08
C VAL A 163 4.12 -9.93 12.87
N LEU A 164 4.18 -8.71 13.42
CA LEU A 164 3.14 -7.71 13.22
C LEU A 164 2.99 -7.36 11.72
N ALA A 165 4.10 -7.12 11.01
CA ALA A 165 4.08 -6.81 9.59
C ALA A 165 3.48 -7.95 8.75
N VAL A 166 3.83 -9.19 9.05
CA VAL A 166 3.26 -10.37 8.37
C VAL A 166 1.76 -10.44 8.62
N LEU A 167 1.33 -10.41 9.88
CA LEU A 167 -0.09 -10.51 10.22
C LEU A 167 -0.90 -9.36 9.63
N ALA A 168 -0.41 -8.12 9.73
CA ALA A 168 -1.06 -6.95 9.16
C ALA A 168 -1.20 -7.06 7.64
N THR A 169 -0.14 -7.49 6.95
CA THR A 169 -0.16 -7.68 5.49
C THR A 169 -1.15 -8.75 5.06
N LEU A 170 -1.18 -9.90 5.75
CA LEU A 170 -2.11 -10.98 5.45
C LEU A 170 -3.56 -10.58 5.71
N CYS A 171 -3.84 -9.95 6.84
CA CYS A 171 -5.17 -9.45 7.17
C CYS A 171 -5.63 -8.40 6.15
N ALA A 172 -4.78 -7.44 5.78
CA ALA A 172 -5.09 -6.44 4.77
C ALA A 172 -5.34 -7.07 3.38
N ALA A 173 -4.60 -8.13 3.01
CA ALA A 173 -4.76 -8.83 1.74
C ALA A 173 -6.07 -9.61 1.64
N VAL A 174 -6.54 -10.19 2.74
CA VAL A 174 -7.74 -11.05 2.77
C VAL A 174 -9.01 -10.24 2.97
N LEU A 175 -8.94 -9.09 3.62
CA LEU A 175 -10.12 -8.30 4.00
C LEU A 175 -10.94 -7.83 2.79
N PRO A 176 -10.36 -7.34 1.68
CA PRO A 176 -11.14 -6.91 0.52
C PRO A 176 -11.74 -8.07 -0.29
N LEU A 177 -11.41 -9.33 0.01
CA LEU A 177 -11.98 -10.49 -0.66
C LEU A 177 -13.41 -10.71 -0.20
N GLN A 178 -14.35 -10.67 -1.14
CA GLN A 178 -15.76 -10.95 -0.91
C GLN A 178 -15.97 -12.47 -0.82
N LEU A 179 -15.73 -13.04 0.35
CA LEU A 179 -15.86 -14.48 0.57
C LEU A 179 -17.19 -14.83 1.23
N PRO A 180 -17.89 -15.86 0.76
CA PRO A 180 -19.22 -16.21 1.25
C PRO A 180 -19.25 -16.82 2.68
N ALA A 181 -18.11 -17.22 3.21
CA ALA A 181 -18.05 -17.89 4.51
C ALA A 181 -17.82 -16.91 5.69
N PRO A 182 -18.49 -17.13 6.85
CA PRO A 182 -18.36 -16.27 8.03
C PRO A 182 -17.07 -16.49 8.82
N ASP A 183 -16.01 -16.95 8.16
CA ASP A 183 -14.71 -17.18 8.81
C ASP A 183 -14.10 -15.88 9.35
N SER A 184 -13.53 -15.95 10.55
CA SER A 184 -12.82 -14.81 11.14
C SER A 184 -11.61 -14.41 10.29
N LEU A 185 -11.30 -13.11 10.26
CA LEU A 185 -10.18 -12.55 9.51
C LEU A 185 -8.84 -13.25 9.85
N LEU A 186 -8.60 -13.49 11.13
CA LEU A 186 -7.40 -14.19 11.60
C LEU A 186 -7.32 -15.64 11.12
N ARG A 187 -8.45 -16.36 11.05
CA ARG A 187 -8.47 -17.73 10.52
C ARG A 187 -8.11 -17.75 9.04
N ARG A 188 -8.61 -16.79 8.27
CA ARG A 188 -8.26 -16.65 6.84
C ARG A 188 -6.79 -16.31 6.65
N ALA A 189 -6.26 -15.34 7.40
CA ALA A 189 -4.83 -15.01 7.39
C ALA A 189 -3.97 -16.21 7.81
N GLY A 190 -4.39 -16.95 8.83
CA GLY A 190 -3.72 -18.17 9.31
C GLY A 190 -3.67 -19.29 8.26
N ARG A 191 -4.74 -19.47 7.46
CA ARG A 191 -4.72 -20.43 6.33
C ARG A 191 -3.66 -20.08 5.30
N LEU A 192 -3.55 -18.79 4.90
CA LEU A 192 -2.50 -18.36 3.98
C LEU A 192 -1.11 -18.66 4.54
N LEU A 193 -0.91 -18.37 5.82
CA LEU A 193 0.36 -18.64 6.49
C LEU A 193 0.69 -20.13 6.53
N ALA A 194 -0.31 -21.00 6.76
CA ALA A 194 -0.13 -22.44 6.79
C ALA A 194 0.20 -23.02 5.40
N VAL A 195 -0.41 -22.50 4.34
CA VAL A 195 -0.23 -23.01 2.97
C VAL A 195 1.11 -22.55 2.36
N ALA A 196 1.51 -21.32 2.59
CA ALA A 196 2.70 -20.75 1.96
C ALA A 196 3.49 -19.81 2.90
N PRO A 197 4.08 -20.35 4.00
CA PRO A 197 4.72 -19.53 5.04
C PRO A 197 5.83 -18.64 4.48
N ALA A 198 6.68 -19.15 3.59
CA ALA A 198 7.80 -18.40 3.02
C ALA A 198 7.33 -17.17 2.23
N ARG A 199 6.24 -17.28 1.45
CA ARG A 199 5.67 -16.14 0.71
C ARG A 199 5.01 -15.13 1.64
N CYS A 200 4.35 -15.59 2.69
CA CYS A 200 3.74 -14.73 3.69
C CYS A 200 4.79 -13.93 4.46
N VAL A 201 5.87 -14.59 4.88
CA VAL A 201 7.00 -13.92 5.55
C VAL A 201 7.66 -12.92 4.59
N LEU A 202 7.92 -13.31 3.33
CA LEU A 202 8.50 -12.41 2.34
C LEU A 202 7.62 -11.17 2.09
N ALA A 203 6.31 -11.33 2.02
CA ALA A 203 5.38 -10.20 1.88
C ALA A 203 5.46 -9.25 3.09
N GLY A 204 5.51 -9.79 4.32
CA GLY A 204 5.71 -9.01 5.53
C GLY A 204 7.05 -8.29 5.56
N VAL A 205 8.14 -8.96 5.15
CA VAL A 205 9.49 -8.35 5.03
C VAL A 205 9.49 -7.19 4.03
N LEU A 206 8.84 -7.35 2.87
CA LEU A 206 8.73 -6.27 1.87
C LEU A 206 8.00 -5.05 2.43
N MET A 207 6.91 -5.24 3.17
CA MET A 207 6.20 -4.16 3.84
C MET A 207 7.04 -3.51 4.93
N LEU A 208 7.67 -4.31 5.78
CA LEU A 208 8.52 -3.82 6.87
C LEU A 208 9.72 -3.06 6.34
N ALA A 209 10.40 -3.57 5.30
CA ALA A 209 11.54 -2.92 4.67
C ALA A 209 11.13 -1.58 4.00
N GLY A 210 9.97 -1.54 3.33
CA GLY A 210 9.45 -0.32 2.74
C GLY A 210 9.13 0.76 3.78
N ILE A 211 8.37 0.42 4.81
CA ILE A 211 7.99 1.36 5.88
C ILE A 211 9.20 1.71 6.75
N GLY A 212 10.00 0.72 7.14
CA GLY A 212 11.23 0.93 7.92
C GLY A 212 12.25 1.78 7.19
N GLY A 213 12.43 1.56 5.89
CA GLY A 213 13.28 2.41 5.04
C GLY A 213 12.82 3.86 5.02
N MET A 214 11.50 4.12 4.99
CA MET A 214 10.98 5.49 5.08
C MET A 214 11.29 6.14 6.43
N ILE A 215 11.20 5.41 7.53
CA ILE A 215 11.52 5.92 8.88
C ILE A 215 13.02 6.21 8.99
N LEU A 216 13.88 5.29 8.55
CA LEU A 216 15.33 5.42 8.66
C LEU A 216 15.90 6.56 7.80
N LEU A 217 15.29 6.83 6.65
CA LEU A 217 15.74 7.87 5.72
C LEU A 217 15.02 9.22 5.92
N PHE A 218 14.30 9.40 7.03
CA PHE A 218 13.67 10.68 7.36
C PHE A 218 14.77 11.76 7.58
N PRO A 219 14.59 13.00 7.09
CA PRO A 219 13.41 13.58 6.41
C PRO A 219 13.38 13.40 4.87
N VAL A 220 14.44 12.92 4.25
CA VAL A 220 14.51 12.76 2.77
C VAL A 220 13.43 11.82 2.24
N SER A 221 13.08 10.82 3.04
CA SER A 221 12.04 9.83 2.69
C SER A 221 10.63 10.39 2.58
N VAL A 222 10.35 11.61 3.05
CA VAL A 222 9.01 12.22 2.95
C VAL A 222 8.55 12.30 1.49
N PHE A 223 9.45 12.69 0.57
CA PHE A 223 9.14 12.70 -0.87
C PHE A 223 8.87 11.29 -1.41
N TRP A 224 9.66 10.31 -0.98
CA TRP A 224 9.46 8.91 -1.31
C TRP A 224 8.14 8.37 -0.74
N ALA A 225 7.80 8.74 0.49
CA ALA A 225 6.55 8.33 1.12
C ALA A 225 5.33 8.80 0.33
N VAL A 226 5.32 10.05 -0.12
CA VAL A 226 4.23 10.63 -0.92
C VAL A 226 4.10 9.95 -2.28
N LEU A 227 5.22 9.62 -2.94
CA LEU A 227 5.21 9.05 -4.29
C LEU A 227 5.08 7.52 -4.29
N PHE A 228 5.82 6.83 -3.43
CA PHE A 228 6.01 5.38 -3.51
C PHE A 228 5.75 4.66 -2.18
N GLY A 229 5.65 5.38 -1.07
CA GLY A 229 5.83 4.89 0.28
C GLY A 229 5.01 3.66 0.65
N PHE A 230 3.73 3.67 0.40
CA PHE A 230 2.86 2.55 0.78
C PHE A 230 2.50 1.66 -0.41
N TRP A 231 2.24 2.25 -1.59
CA TRP A 231 1.77 1.45 -2.71
C TRP A 231 2.85 0.54 -3.30
N LEU A 232 4.12 0.98 -3.33
CA LEU A 232 5.20 0.18 -3.92
C LEU A 232 5.46 -1.11 -3.11
N PRO A 233 5.73 -1.05 -1.79
CA PRO A 233 5.87 -2.25 -0.98
C PRO A 233 4.55 -3.04 -0.90
N GLY A 234 3.40 -2.36 -0.85
CA GLY A 234 2.09 -3.00 -0.85
C GLY A 234 1.81 -3.82 -2.11
N LEU A 235 2.09 -3.27 -3.30
CA LEU A 235 1.95 -3.98 -4.56
C LEU A 235 2.92 -5.16 -4.66
N ALA A 236 4.19 -4.99 -4.23
CA ALA A 236 5.18 -6.06 -4.20
C ALA A 236 4.77 -7.20 -3.26
N ALA A 237 4.27 -6.86 -2.06
CA ALA A 237 3.75 -7.82 -1.10
C ALA A 237 2.54 -8.58 -1.67
N MET A 238 1.58 -7.87 -2.25
CA MET A 238 0.39 -8.46 -2.87
C MET A 238 0.75 -9.33 -4.07
N GLN A 239 1.73 -8.94 -4.90
CA GLN A 239 2.22 -9.78 -5.99
C GLN A 239 2.83 -11.08 -5.50
N THR A 240 3.52 -11.05 -4.36
CA THR A 240 4.10 -12.24 -3.72
C THR A 240 3.01 -13.18 -3.20
N LEU A 241 1.92 -12.63 -2.64
CA LEU A 241 0.78 -13.38 -2.11
C LEU A 241 -0.19 -13.83 -3.20
N PHE A 242 -0.24 -13.17 -4.34
CA PHE A 242 -1.26 -13.37 -5.37
C PHE A 242 -1.41 -14.84 -5.83
N PRO A 243 -0.34 -15.62 -6.06
CA PRO A 243 -0.49 -17.04 -6.44
C PRO A 243 -1.18 -17.86 -5.36
N VAL A 244 -0.95 -17.55 -4.08
CA VAL A 244 -1.58 -18.23 -2.94
C VAL A 244 -3.04 -17.82 -2.81
N LEU A 245 -3.34 -16.51 -2.97
CA LEU A 245 -4.71 -15.98 -2.98
C LEU A 245 -5.53 -16.60 -4.11
N ARG A 246 -4.91 -16.80 -5.28
CA ARG A 246 -5.55 -17.46 -6.42
C ARG A 246 -5.88 -18.93 -6.13
N GLN A 247 -4.95 -19.64 -5.51
CA GLN A 247 -5.11 -21.04 -5.18
C GLN A 247 -6.16 -21.27 -4.07
N GLU A 248 -6.10 -20.48 -2.99
CA GLU A 248 -6.93 -20.69 -1.80
C GLU A 248 -8.31 -20.05 -1.88
N TYR A 249 -8.41 -18.92 -2.57
CA TYR A 249 -9.65 -18.12 -2.61
C TYR A 249 -10.23 -17.95 -4.01
N GLY A 250 -9.69 -18.64 -5.01
CA GLY A 250 -10.22 -18.58 -6.38
C GLY A 250 -10.16 -17.20 -7.02
N VAL A 251 -9.17 -16.38 -6.63
CA VAL A 251 -9.01 -15.02 -7.18
C VAL A 251 -8.65 -15.13 -8.66
N GLU A 252 -9.56 -14.72 -9.52
CA GLU A 252 -9.38 -14.81 -10.98
C GLU A 252 -8.73 -13.56 -11.55
N VAL A 253 -7.91 -13.76 -12.58
CA VAL A 253 -7.41 -12.68 -13.45
C VAL A 253 -8.45 -12.47 -14.55
N ARG A 254 -8.97 -11.25 -14.64
CA ARG A 254 -9.97 -10.90 -15.65
C ARG A 254 -9.25 -10.56 -16.97
N SER A 255 -9.61 -11.23 -18.05
CA SER A 255 -9.29 -10.79 -19.38
C SER A 255 -10.28 -9.69 -19.77
N ILE A 256 -9.80 -8.49 -20.06
CA ILE A 256 -10.66 -7.40 -20.49
C ILE A 256 -10.60 -7.35 -22.01
N PRO A 257 -11.75 -7.47 -22.69
CA PRO A 257 -11.78 -7.25 -24.14
C PRO A 257 -11.22 -5.85 -24.44
N ARG A 258 -10.27 -5.76 -25.35
CA ARG A 258 -9.91 -4.45 -25.91
C ARG A 258 -11.17 -3.82 -26.46
N PRO A 259 -11.45 -2.53 -26.17
CA PRO A 259 -12.52 -1.83 -26.86
C PRO A 259 -12.30 -2.04 -28.36
N ALA A 260 -13.36 -2.44 -29.05
CA ALA A 260 -13.33 -2.64 -30.49
C ALA A 260 -12.67 -1.42 -31.14
N ALA A 261 -11.79 -1.68 -32.11
CA ALA A 261 -11.20 -0.60 -32.88
C ALA A 261 -12.36 0.27 -33.43
N PRO A 262 -12.27 1.60 -33.35
CA PRO A 262 -13.33 2.45 -33.83
C PRO A 262 -13.61 2.11 -35.30
N ASP A 263 -14.89 1.90 -35.63
CA ASP A 263 -15.34 1.50 -36.95
C ASP A 263 -14.91 2.45 -38.11
N LYS A 264 -14.45 3.64 -37.73
CA LYS A 264 -13.87 4.62 -38.67
C LYS A 264 -12.41 4.90 -38.34
N PRO A 265 -11.52 4.89 -39.33
CA PRO A 265 -10.14 5.29 -39.13
C PRO A 265 -10.11 6.74 -38.60
N LEU A 266 -9.44 6.94 -37.46
CA LEU A 266 -9.26 8.25 -36.89
C LEU A 266 -8.53 9.17 -37.84
N THR A 267 -8.99 10.40 -37.99
CA THR A 267 -8.27 11.41 -38.78
C THR A 267 -6.88 11.65 -38.15
N ALA A 268 -5.90 12.08 -38.96
CA ALA A 268 -4.54 12.34 -38.50
C ALA A 268 -4.49 13.34 -37.33
N GLN A 269 -5.44 14.29 -37.30
CA GLN A 269 -5.59 15.27 -36.25
C GLN A 269 -6.11 14.65 -34.94
N GLU A 270 -7.09 13.76 -35.00
CA GLU A 270 -7.63 13.02 -33.87
C GLU A 270 -6.61 12.04 -33.30
N GLN A 271 -5.85 11.39 -34.18
CA GLN A 271 -4.76 10.49 -33.80
C GLN A 271 -3.65 11.22 -33.07
N LYS A 272 -3.26 12.42 -33.52
CA LYS A 272 -2.27 13.29 -32.87
C LYS A 272 -2.79 13.81 -31.51
N LYS A 273 -4.07 14.19 -31.43
CA LYS A 273 -4.72 14.63 -30.18
C LYS A 273 -4.82 13.50 -29.17
N ARG A 274 -5.13 12.28 -29.64
CA ARG A 274 -5.21 11.07 -28.81
C ARG A 274 -3.83 10.63 -28.33
N SER A 275 -2.82 10.69 -29.20
CA SER A 275 -1.41 10.42 -28.85
C SER A 275 -0.88 11.38 -27.80
N ARG A 276 -1.12 12.72 -27.94
CA ARG A 276 -0.75 13.71 -26.93
C ARG A 276 -1.47 13.50 -25.60
N ALA A 277 -2.77 13.21 -25.62
CA ALA A 277 -3.53 12.94 -24.39
C ALA A 277 -3.05 11.67 -23.70
N ASN A 278 -2.70 10.64 -24.48
CA ASN A 278 -2.12 9.40 -23.96
C ASN A 278 -0.72 9.63 -23.41
N TRP A 279 0.13 10.41 -24.12
CA TRP A 279 1.47 10.74 -23.63
C TRP A 279 1.42 11.43 -22.27
N TRP A 280 0.59 12.45 -22.09
CA TRP A 280 0.39 13.11 -20.81
C TRP A 280 -0.17 12.19 -19.73
N TYR A 281 -1.11 11.32 -20.08
CA TYR A 281 -1.70 10.37 -19.15
C TYR A 281 -0.68 9.35 -18.63
N TYR A 282 0.22 8.86 -19.51
CA TYR A 282 1.22 7.88 -19.10
C TYR A 282 2.48 8.49 -18.49
N ASN A 283 2.80 9.72 -18.82
CA ASN A 283 4.07 10.32 -18.43
C ASN A 283 3.93 11.41 -17.37
N TRP A 284 2.71 11.86 -17.01
CA TRP A 284 2.55 12.88 -15.97
C TRP A 284 3.16 12.43 -14.62
N GLY A 285 3.06 11.15 -14.28
CA GLY A 285 3.69 10.56 -13.10
C GLY A 285 5.21 10.69 -13.14
N ILE A 286 5.82 10.43 -14.31
CA ILE A 286 7.27 10.61 -14.51
C ILE A 286 7.65 12.09 -14.40
N VAL A 287 6.83 12.99 -14.94
CA VAL A 287 7.05 14.44 -14.85
C VAL A 287 6.93 14.91 -13.40
N ALA A 288 5.94 14.44 -12.65
CA ALA A 288 5.78 14.76 -11.24
C ALA A 288 6.95 14.24 -10.40
N VAL A 289 7.41 13.01 -10.65
CA VAL A 289 8.60 12.44 -10.00
C VAL A 289 9.85 13.27 -10.32
N ALA A 290 10.07 13.62 -11.59
CA ALA A 290 11.21 14.43 -12.00
C ALA A 290 11.17 15.82 -11.35
N ALA A 291 10.01 16.46 -11.30
CA ALA A 291 9.84 17.75 -10.63
C ALA A 291 10.15 17.68 -9.14
N MET A 292 9.70 16.63 -8.43
CA MET A 292 9.98 16.48 -7.01
C MET A 292 11.44 16.13 -6.72
N VAL A 293 12.09 15.34 -7.58
CA VAL A 293 13.53 15.06 -7.47
C VAL A 293 14.32 16.36 -7.63
N ILE A 294 13.95 17.20 -8.59
CA ILE A 294 14.60 18.50 -8.82
C ILE A 294 14.42 19.41 -7.59
N VAL A 295 13.19 19.50 -7.04
CA VAL A 295 12.93 20.29 -5.82
C VAL A 295 13.70 19.73 -4.63
N GLY A 296 13.73 18.40 -4.44
CA GLY A 296 14.48 17.76 -3.37
C GLY A 296 15.99 18.01 -3.46
N VAL A 297 16.56 17.89 -4.66
CA VAL A 297 17.98 18.19 -4.90
C VAL A 297 18.27 19.67 -4.67
N ALA A 298 17.41 20.56 -5.14
CA ALA A 298 17.55 22.01 -4.91
C ALA A 298 17.49 22.35 -3.41
N TYR A 299 16.59 21.72 -2.66
CA TYR A 299 16.49 21.92 -1.21
C TYR A 299 17.76 21.46 -0.47
N VAL A 300 18.30 20.30 -0.82
CA VAL A 300 19.56 19.78 -0.22
C VAL A 300 20.78 20.60 -0.62
N ALA A 301 20.76 21.21 -1.83
CA ALA A 301 21.88 22.04 -2.30
C ALA A 301 21.90 23.46 -1.71
N HIS A 302 20.78 23.94 -1.16
CA HIS A 302 20.63 25.28 -0.57
C HIS A 302 20.48 25.29 0.96
N GLY A 303 20.33 24.13 1.59
CA GLY A 303 20.33 23.94 3.06
C GLY A 303 21.66 23.49 3.56
#